data_984a027a0037ce9aa20fd39660f7ab9d
#
_entry.id   984a027a0037ce9aa20fd39660f7ab9d
#
_cell.length_a   1.000
_cell.length_b   1.000
_cell.length_c   1.000
_cell.angle_alpha   90.00
_cell.angle_beta   90.00
_cell.angle_gamma   90.00
#
_symmetry.space_group_name_H-M   'P 1'
#
loop_
_entity.id
_entity.type
_entity.pdbx_description
1 polymer ?
#
loop_
_entity_poly.entity_id
_entity_poly.type
_entity_poly.pdbx_seq_one_letter_code
_entity_poly.pdbx_strand_id
1 'polypeptide(L)'
;MAFHINETLDLVNKVKNSNKIFQVGHQYRSTPLYFQVADMIRNGYIGDVTNVYIQWNRNGNWRRPVPEPKYEKLINWRMYREFSGGLTAELHSHQIDYVNYVFDSYPTRAVGFGGIDYWKDGRETFDNVNTIFDYPEGFKVNCISLTANAHEGYLIKFKGNKGTIKMNMNKAWIYSEVKKEKELKEIDGVSGATAMTWSQGDGVEIKPKANKEDWFNTRYALQAFYDSLMEDKLPYSNVYNGGGTAICVRMAIDALRKGTVEPWQEEYDLVKQEV
;
A
#
# COMPACT_ATOMS: atom_id res chain seq x y z
N MET A 1 -8.69 -9.89 -0.60
CA MET A 1 -9.72 -10.56 -1.42
C MET A 1 -9.76 -12.03 -1.05
N ALA A 2 -9.09 -12.98 -1.71
CA ALA A 2 -8.96 -14.35 -1.21
C ALA A 2 -7.63 -14.55 -0.47
N PHE A 3 -7.48 -15.68 0.25
CA PHE A 3 -6.30 -15.93 1.07
C PHE A 3 -5.15 -16.58 0.27
N HIS A 4 -5.51 -17.44 -0.69
CA HIS A 4 -4.55 -18.11 -1.59
C HIS A 4 -4.62 -17.55 -3.01
N ILE A 5 -3.53 -17.65 -3.76
CA ILE A 5 -3.45 -17.13 -5.13
C ILE A 5 -4.43 -17.84 -6.04
N ASN A 6 -4.48 -19.18 -6.00
CA ASN A 6 -5.42 -19.95 -6.80
C ASN A 6 -6.89 -19.56 -6.56
N GLU A 7 -7.28 -19.36 -5.30
CA GLU A 7 -8.62 -18.87 -4.94
C GLU A 7 -8.87 -17.46 -5.51
N THR A 8 -7.83 -16.62 -5.53
CA THR A 8 -7.89 -15.28 -6.10
C THR A 8 -8.14 -15.34 -7.60
N LEU A 9 -7.37 -16.16 -8.32
CA LEU A 9 -7.51 -16.34 -9.78
C LEU A 9 -8.87 -16.96 -10.13
N ASP A 10 -9.32 -17.96 -9.38
CA ASP A 10 -10.65 -18.55 -9.53
C ASP A 10 -11.77 -17.53 -9.33
N LEU A 11 -11.65 -16.66 -8.33
CA LEU A 11 -12.62 -15.59 -8.06
C LEU A 11 -12.66 -14.58 -9.22
N VAL A 12 -11.49 -14.16 -9.72
CA VAL A 12 -11.40 -13.27 -10.88
C VAL A 12 -12.13 -13.88 -12.08
N ASN A 13 -11.88 -15.15 -12.40
CA ASN A 13 -12.55 -15.86 -13.50
C ASN A 13 -14.06 -15.96 -13.28
N LYS A 14 -14.51 -16.28 -12.07
CA LYS A 14 -15.94 -16.38 -11.76
C LYS A 14 -16.64 -15.03 -11.91
N VAL A 15 -16.04 -13.95 -11.44
CA VAL A 15 -16.61 -12.60 -11.57
C VAL A 15 -16.62 -12.16 -13.02
N LYS A 16 -15.50 -12.36 -13.76
CA LYS A 16 -15.42 -12.08 -15.22
C LYS A 16 -16.57 -12.73 -15.99
N ASN A 17 -16.93 -13.96 -15.65
CA ASN A 17 -17.96 -14.74 -16.36
C ASN A 17 -19.38 -14.56 -15.78
N SER A 18 -19.56 -13.77 -14.71
CA SER A 18 -20.85 -13.66 -14.02
C SER A 18 -21.71 -12.47 -14.47
N ASN A 19 -21.14 -11.51 -15.19
CA ASN A 19 -21.76 -10.23 -15.51
C ASN A 19 -22.30 -9.51 -14.26
N LYS A 20 -21.66 -9.71 -13.09
CA LYS A 20 -22.02 -9.08 -11.85
C LYS A 20 -20.97 -8.04 -11.43
N ILE A 21 -21.44 -6.96 -10.84
CA ILE A 21 -20.58 -5.95 -10.25
C ILE A 21 -20.01 -6.48 -8.96
N PHE A 22 -18.69 -6.47 -8.86
CA PHE A 22 -17.94 -6.93 -7.71
C PHE A 22 -16.97 -5.83 -7.25
N GLN A 23 -17.11 -5.36 -6.01
CA GLN A 23 -16.22 -4.37 -5.42
C GLN A 23 -15.44 -4.95 -4.26
N VAL A 24 -14.15 -4.63 -4.22
CA VAL A 24 -13.24 -4.98 -3.11
C VAL A 24 -13.16 -3.81 -2.13
N GLY A 25 -12.97 -4.09 -0.84
CA GLY A 25 -12.97 -3.09 0.23
C GLY A 25 -11.72 -2.20 0.32
N HIS A 26 -11.08 -1.88 -0.81
CA HIS A 26 -9.97 -0.91 -0.87
C HIS A 26 -10.52 0.52 -1.03
N GLN A 27 -11.11 1.06 0.02
CA GLN A 27 -11.91 2.29 0.02
C GLN A 27 -11.14 3.54 -0.41
N TYR A 28 -9.82 3.57 -0.26
CA TYR A 28 -9.01 4.74 -0.62
C TYR A 28 -9.04 5.05 -2.11
N ARG A 29 -9.19 4.04 -2.98
CA ARG A 29 -9.37 4.25 -4.43
C ARG A 29 -10.54 5.15 -4.80
N SER A 30 -11.55 5.28 -3.94
CA SER A 30 -12.72 6.11 -4.19
C SER A 30 -12.64 7.50 -3.54
N THR A 31 -11.53 7.82 -2.90
CA THR A 31 -11.38 9.06 -2.12
C THR A 31 -10.78 10.18 -2.98
N PRO A 32 -11.41 11.38 -3.04
CA PRO A 32 -10.95 12.48 -3.89
C PRO A 32 -9.50 12.89 -3.69
N LEU A 33 -9.00 12.90 -2.44
CA LEU A 33 -7.60 13.18 -2.14
C LEU A 33 -6.65 12.21 -2.84
N TYR A 34 -6.98 10.91 -2.82
CA TYR A 34 -6.16 9.87 -3.41
C TYR A 34 -6.17 9.94 -4.94
N PHE A 35 -7.32 10.25 -5.56
CA PHE A 35 -7.38 10.54 -6.99
C PHE A 35 -6.49 11.73 -7.37
N GLN A 36 -6.61 12.83 -6.64
CA GLN A 36 -5.83 14.02 -6.93
C GLN A 36 -4.33 13.79 -6.82
N VAL A 37 -3.89 13.07 -5.78
CA VAL A 37 -2.46 12.73 -5.62
C VAL A 37 -1.99 11.82 -6.74
N ALA A 38 -2.78 10.81 -7.14
CA ALA A 38 -2.44 9.94 -8.27
C ALA A 38 -2.28 10.73 -9.57
N ASP A 39 -3.22 11.65 -9.85
CA ASP A 39 -3.15 12.52 -11.03
C ASP A 39 -1.92 13.42 -11.00
N MET A 40 -1.59 14.01 -9.85
CA MET A 40 -0.38 14.83 -9.71
C MET A 40 0.89 14.03 -10.00
N ILE A 41 1.00 12.82 -9.49
CA ILE A 41 2.16 11.94 -9.75
C ILE A 41 2.24 11.58 -11.22
N ARG A 42 1.15 11.14 -11.85
CA ARG A 42 1.07 10.79 -13.27
C ARG A 42 1.37 11.96 -14.19
N ASN A 43 1.02 13.18 -13.77
CA ASN A 43 1.34 14.43 -14.49
C ASN A 43 2.74 14.99 -14.16
N GLY A 44 3.60 14.25 -13.47
CA GLY A 44 5.01 14.58 -13.27
C GLY A 44 5.29 15.71 -12.28
N TYR A 45 4.37 16.04 -11.36
CA TYR A 45 4.56 17.10 -10.36
C TYR A 45 5.79 16.88 -9.47
N ILE A 46 6.17 15.64 -9.25
CA ILE A 46 7.38 15.27 -8.49
C ILE A 46 8.48 14.66 -9.37
N GLY A 47 8.30 14.69 -10.71
CA GLY A 47 9.22 14.08 -11.66
C GLY A 47 9.13 12.55 -11.64
N ASP A 48 10.23 11.89 -12.02
CA ASP A 48 10.33 10.45 -12.06
C ASP A 48 10.40 9.89 -10.63
N VAL A 49 9.46 9.03 -10.26
CA VAL A 49 9.45 8.40 -8.94
C VAL A 49 10.49 7.28 -8.90
N THR A 50 11.35 7.32 -7.91
CA THR A 50 12.43 6.33 -7.72
C THR A 50 12.23 5.46 -6.48
N ASN A 51 11.45 5.93 -5.51
CA ASN A 51 11.18 5.22 -4.28
C ASN A 51 9.81 5.57 -3.73
N VAL A 52 9.11 4.55 -3.24
CA VAL A 52 7.88 4.72 -2.46
C VAL A 52 8.10 4.10 -1.08
N TYR A 53 7.69 4.81 -0.06
CA TYR A 53 7.71 4.31 1.32
C TYR A 53 6.28 4.29 1.84
N ILE A 54 5.86 3.13 2.32
CA ILE A 54 4.56 2.93 2.96
C ILE A 54 4.75 2.39 4.37
N GLN A 55 3.93 2.88 5.29
CA GLN A 55 3.99 2.52 6.68
C GLN A 55 2.58 2.48 7.27
N TRP A 56 2.34 1.47 8.12
CA TRP A 56 1.14 1.49 8.95
C TRP A 56 1.41 0.89 10.31
N ASN A 57 1.88 1.72 11.22
CA ASN A 57 2.21 1.34 12.59
C ASN A 57 0.98 1.41 13.50
N ARG A 58 0.93 0.51 14.45
CA ARG A 58 -0.05 0.46 15.53
C ARG A 58 0.65 0.22 16.87
N ASN A 59 -0.03 0.53 17.97
CA ASN A 59 0.41 0.13 19.30
C ASN A 59 -0.72 -0.64 19.97
N GLY A 60 -0.66 -1.95 19.93
CA GLY A 60 -1.68 -2.83 20.48
C GLY A 60 -1.57 -4.25 19.97
N ASN A 61 -1.88 -5.20 20.80
CA ASN A 61 -1.76 -6.62 20.47
C ASN A 61 -2.90 -7.19 19.61
N TRP A 62 -3.99 -6.44 19.42
CA TRP A 62 -5.20 -6.82 18.69
C TRP A 62 -5.98 -8.02 19.27
N ARG A 63 -5.49 -8.64 20.33
CA ARG A 63 -6.15 -9.75 20.98
C ARG A 63 -7.37 -9.25 21.76
N ARG A 64 -8.46 -9.98 21.65
CA ARG A 64 -9.72 -9.70 22.35
C ARG A 64 -9.96 -10.75 23.44
N PRO A 65 -10.61 -10.39 24.56
CA PRO A 65 -11.08 -11.34 25.54
C PRO A 65 -11.99 -12.39 24.91
N VAL A 66 -11.84 -13.62 25.32
CA VAL A 66 -12.71 -14.73 24.89
C VAL A 66 -13.49 -15.28 26.08
N PRO A 67 -14.80 -15.55 25.94
CA PRO A 67 -15.61 -16.06 27.05
C PRO A 67 -15.24 -17.50 27.42
N GLU A 68 -14.84 -18.32 26.45
CA GLU A 68 -14.44 -19.71 26.64
C GLU A 68 -13.30 -20.06 25.64
N PRO A 69 -12.36 -20.95 26.05
CA PRO A 69 -11.20 -21.29 25.20
C PRO A 69 -11.53 -21.79 23.79
N LYS A 70 -12.68 -22.44 23.62
CA LYS A 70 -13.14 -22.96 22.31
C LYS A 70 -13.37 -21.88 21.27
N TYR A 71 -13.57 -20.62 21.70
CA TYR A 71 -13.79 -19.47 20.80
C TYR A 71 -12.50 -18.70 20.49
N GLU A 72 -11.35 -19.11 21.03
CA GLU A 72 -10.08 -18.39 20.86
C GLU A 72 -9.77 -18.15 19.39
N LYS A 73 -9.73 -19.16 18.57
CA LYS A 73 -9.41 -19.02 17.14
C LYS A 73 -10.49 -18.27 16.36
N LEU A 74 -11.75 -18.35 16.77
CA LEU A 74 -12.85 -17.65 16.12
C LEU A 74 -12.79 -16.14 16.39
N ILE A 75 -12.54 -15.74 17.64
CA ILE A 75 -12.54 -14.32 18.04
C ILE A 75 -11.19 -13.67 17.71
N ASN A 76 -10.08 -14.38 17.95
CA ASN A 76 -8.72 -13.92 17.74
C ASN A 76 -8.09 -14.45 16.43
N TRP A 77 -8.88 -14.70 15.39
CA TRP A 77 -8.45 -15.27 14.12
C TRP A 77 -7.25 -14.55 13.50
N ARG A 78 -7.10 -13.24 13.74
CA ARG A 78 -5.96 -12.44 13.28
C ARG A 78 -4.62 -12.89 13.84
N MET A 79 -4.62 -13.64 14.93
CA MET A 79 -3.42 -14.18 15.58
C MET A 79 -2.92 -15.46 14.91
N TYR A 80 -3.76 -16.13 14.11
CA TYR A 80 -3.49 -17.45 13.55
C TYR A 80 -3.25 -17.39 12.05
N ARG A 81 -2.16 -18.03 11.60
CA ARG A 81 -1.76 -18.09 10.19
C ARG A 81 -2.75 -18.81 9.28
N GLU A 82 -3.54 -19.68 9.86
CA GLU A 82 -4.61 -20.40 9.16
C GLU A 82 -5.67 -19.44 8.60
N PHE A 83 -5.90 -18.31 9.27
CA PHE A 83 -7.00 -17.39 8.97
C PHE A 83 -6.54 -15.99 8.54
N SER A 84 -5.29 -15.62 8.82
CA SER A 84 -4.83 -14.24 8.61
C SER A 84 -3.43 -14.19 7.98
N GLY A 85 -3.28 -13.29 7.00
CA GLY A 85 -2.00 -12.89 6.45
C GLY A 85 -1.23 -11.88 7.30
N GLY A 86 -1.71 -11.58 8.53
CA GLY A 86 -1.08 -10.64 9.46
C GLY A 86 -1.06 -9.20 8.95
N LEU A 87 -0.08 -8.41 9.37
CA LEU A 87 0.02 -6.97 9.10
C LEU A 87 0.03 -6.65 7.60
N THR A 88 0.64 -7.49 6.79
CA THR A 88 0.70 -7.30 5.34
C THR A 88 -0.71 -7.34 4.71
N ALA A 89 -1.54 -8.29 5.11
CA ALA A 89 -2.90 -8.42 4.60
C ALA A 89 -3.86 -7.40 5.22
N GLU A 90 -3.77 -7.20 6.54
CA GLU A 90 -4.72 -6.36 7.29
C GLU A 90 -4.49 -4.85 7.08
N LEU A 91 -3.24 -4.43 6.84
CA LEU A 91 -2.86 -3.02 6.75
C LEU A 91 -2.27 -2.65 5.39
N HIS A 92 -1.15 -3.28 5.02
CA HIS A 92 -0.44 -2.90 3.79
C HIS A 92 -1.25 -3.15 2.51
N SER A 93 -2.21 -4.08 2.50
CA SER A 93 -3.05 -4.33 1.32
C SER A 93 -3.69 -3.05 0.77
N HIS A 94 -4.15 -2.15 1.64
CA HIS A 94 -4.72 -0.87 1.23
C HIS A 94 -3.70 0.07 0.58
N GLN A 95 -2.47 0.08 1.09
CA GLN A 95 -1.41 0.95 0.59
C GLN A 95 -0.77 0.38 -0.67
N ILE A 96 -0.58 -0.95 -0.75
CA ILE A 96 -0.11 -1.66 -1.95
C ILE A 96 -1.12 -1.45 -3.08
N ASP A 97 -2.42 -1.59 -2.82
CA ASP A 97 -3.48 -1.32 -3.77
C ASP A 97 -3.39 0.11 -4.34
N TYR A 98 -3.13 1.08 -3.47
CA TYR A 98 -3.00 2.46 -3.90
C TYR A 98 -1.74 2.71 -4.73
N VAL A 99 -0.61 2.09 -4.40
CA VAL A 99 0.61 2.17 -5.22
C VAL A 99 0.35 1.54 -6.60
N ASN A 100 -0.24 0.34 -6.65
CA ASN A 100 -0.62 -0.30 -7.91
C ASN A 100 -1.54 0.62 -8.75
N TYR A 101 -2.48 1.31 -8.10
CA TYR A 101 -3.36 2.27 -8.78
C TYR A 101 -2.60 3.48 -9.33
N VAL A 102 -1.68 4.06 -8.56
CA VAL A 102 -0.93 5.26 -8.99
C VAL A 102 -0.12 4.99 -10.25
N PHE A 103 0.50 3.81 -10.35
CA PHE A 103 1.40 3.45 -11.45
C PHE A 103 0.74 2.55 -12.51
N ASP A 104 -0.49 2.09 -12.27
CA ASP A 104 -1.17 1.09 -13.11
C ASP A 104 -0.28 -0.12 -13.41
N SER A 105 0.39 -0.62 -12.36
CA SER A 105 1.44 -1.62 -12.47
C SER A 105 1.46 -2.55 -11.25
N TYR A 106 2.10 -3.71 -11.40
CA TYR A 106 2.35 -4.66 -10.33
C TYR A 106 3.84 -4.95 -10.20
N PRO A 107 4.32 -5.31 -9.00
CA PRO A 107 5.74 -5.60 -8.79
C PRO A 107 6.15 -6.88 -9.51
N THR A 108 7.40 -6.92 -9.95
CA THR A 108 8.02 -8.10 -10.55
C THR A 108 8.47 -9.13 -9.52
N ARG A 109 8.72 -8.68 -8.27
CA ARG A 109 9.14 -9.54 -7.17
C ARG A 109 8.98 -8.83 -5.82
N ALA A 110 8.95 -9.64 -4.75
CA ALA A 110 8.93 -9.19 -3.36
C ALA A 110 9.99 -9.91 -2.53
N VAL A 111 10.54 -9.23 -1.51
CA VAL A 111 11.45 -9.79 -0.50
C VAL A 111 11.21 -9.10 0.83
N GLY A 112 11.51 -9.77 1.95
CA GLY A 112 11.38 -9.11 3.24
C GLY A 112 11.71 -9.99 4.43
N PHE A 113 11.67 -9.35 5.61
CA PHE A 113 11.84 -9.98 6.91
C PHE A 113 10.70 -9.60 7.84
N GLY A 114 10.31 -10.53 8.68
CA GLY A 114 9.30 -10.29 9.70
C GLY A 114 9.47 -11.26 10.86
N GLY A 115 8.89 -10.91 12.00
CA GLY A 115 8.99 -11.71 13.21
C GLY A 115 7.87 -11.47 14.20
N ILE A 116 7.83 -12.30 15.23
CA ILE A 116 7.09 -12.09 16.46
C ILE A 116 8.10 -11.57 17.48
N ASP A 117 8.38 -10.27 17.40
CA ASP A 117 9.52 -9.67 18.07
C ASP A 117 9.16 -9.12 19.46
N TYR A 118 7.95 -8.62 19.61
CA TYR A 118 7.49 -7.99 20.83
C TYR A 118 6.39 -8.80 21.56
N TRP A 119 5.27 -9.15 20.89
CA TRP A 119 4.14 -9.81 21.51
C TRP A 119 4.36 -11.32 21.66
N LYS A 120 4.79 -11.78 22.84
CA LYS A 120 5.02 -13.20 23.16
C LYS A 120 3.77 -13.85 23.74
N ASP A 121 2.63 -13.70 23.07
CA ASP A 121 1.29 -14.10 23.55
C ASP A 121 0.72 -15.35 22.84
N GLY A 122 1.59 -16.12 22.17
CA GLY A 122 1.21 -17.34 21.45
C GLY A 122 0.63 -17.10 20.06
N ARG A 123 0.76 -15.87 19.52
CA ARG A 123 0.37 -15.60 18.13
C ARG A 123 1.29 -16.29 17.12
N GLU A 124 0.76 -16.55 15.94
CA GLU A 124 1.49 -17.11 14.81
C GLU A 124 1.78 -16.05 13.72
N THR A 125 0.97 -14.98 13.68
CA THR A 125 1.18 -13.86 12.74
C THR A 125 2.25 -12.92 13.26
N PHE A 126 3.02 -12.35 12.34
CA PHE A 126 4.10 -11.41 12.67
C PHE A 126 3.56 -10.11 13.23
N ASP A 127 4.26 -9.56 14.22
CA ASP A 127 3.97 -8.26 14.85
C ASP A 127 4.88 -7.14 14.34
N ASN A 128 5.88 -7.51 13.52
CA ASN A 128 6.82 -6.63 12.86
C ASN A 128 7.13 -7.18 11.47
N VAL A 129 6.93 -6.38 10.42
CA VAL A 129 7.18 -6.78 9.03
C VAL A 129 7.84 -5.66 8.25
N ASN A 130 8.83 -6.03 7.43
CA ASN A 130 9.53 -5.16 6.51
C ASN A 130 9.60 -5.86 5.16
N THR A 131 8.95 -5.31 4.15
CA THR A 131 8.88 -5.89 2.80
C THR A 131 9.33 -4.86 1.76
N ILE A 132 10.01 -5.31 0.73
CA ILE A 132 10.38 -4.50 -0.42
C ILE A 132 9.79 -5.15 -1.67
N PHE A 133 9.09 -4.35 -2.47
CA PHE A 133 8.64 -4.72 -3.81
C PHE A 133 9.47 -4.01 -4.85
N ASP A 134 9.80 -4.73 -5.94
CA ASP A 134 10.52 -4.22 -7.10
C ASP A 134 9.54 -4.06 -8.27
N TYR A 135 9.37 -2.83 -8.76
CA TYR A 135 8.45 -2.53 -9.85
C TYR A 135 9.18 -2.39 -11.19
N PRO A 136 8.52 -2.76 -12.30
CA PRO A 136 9.16 -2.76 -13.63
C PRO A 136 9.61 -1.37 -14.10
N GLU A 137 8.97 -0.30 -13.60
CA GLU A 137 9.34 1.09 -13.89
C GLU A 137 10.63 1.54 -13.18
N GLY A 138 11.29 0.66 -12.41
CA GLY A 138 12.57 0.92 -11.79
C GLY A 138 12.52 1.48 -10.37
N PHE A 139 11.34 1.74 -9.80
CA PHE A 139 11.21 2.16 -8.40
C PHE A 139 11.01 0.99 -7.44
N LYS A 140 11.31 1.24 -6.16
CA LYS A 140 11.12 0.27 -5.08
C LYS A 140 10.08 0.77 -4.10
N VAL A 141 9.24 -0.15 -3.60
CA VAL A 141 8.26 0.14 -2.54
C VAL A 141 8.70 -0.52 -1.26
N ASN A 142 9.00 0.28 -0.25
CA ASN A 142 9.36 -0.17 1.08
C ASN A 142 8.14 -0.14 1.98
N CYS A 143 7.76 -1.28 2.53
CA CYS A 143 6.58 -1.46 3.37
C CYS A 143 7.00 -1.82 4.79
N ILE A 144 6.64 -1.00 5.77
CA ILE A 144 6.96 -1.24 7.18
C ILE A 144 5.67 -1.22 8.01
N SER A 145 5.48 -2.23 8.84
CA SER A 145 4.41 -2.24 9.83
C SER A 145 4.82 -2.96 11.10
N LEU A 146 4.44 -2.38 12.22
CA LEU A 146 4.64 -2.98 13.53
C LEU A 146 3.46 -2.64 14.47
N THR A 147 3.30 -3.45 15.51
CA THR A 147 2.22 -3.29 16.49
C THR A 147 2.72 -2.93 17.89
N ALA A 148 3.99 -2.62 18.04
CA ALA A 148 4.61 -2.20 19.31
C ALA A 148 4.84 -0.69 19.44
N ASN A 149 4.59 0.07 18.37
CA ASN A 149 4.74 1.53 18.36
C ASN A 149 3.84 2.13 17.27
N ALA A 150 3.11 3.19 17.59
CA ALA A 150 2.16 3.84 16.67
C ALA A 150 2.70 5.12 16.02
N HIS A 151 3.99 5.44 16.20
CA HIS A 151 4.55 6.68 15.67
C HIS A 151 4.35 6.80 14.15
N GLU A 152 3.91 7.97 13.69
CA GLU A 152 3.53 8.28 12.30
C GLU A 152 2.49 7.31 11.68
N GLY A 153 1.88 6.42 12.44
CA GLY A 153 0.79 5.52 12.08
C GLY A 153 0.71 5.15 10.61
N TYR A 154 -0.27 5.72 9.89
CA TYR A 154 -0.42 5.58 8.45
C TYR A 154 0.38 6.64 7.70
N LEU A 155 1.23 6.20 6.78
CA LEU A 155 2.08 7.08 5.98
C LEU A 155 2.34 6.48 4.60
N ILE A 156 2.26 7.32 3.57
CA ILE A 156 2.77 7.03 2.22
C ILE A 156 3.66 8.21 1.80
N LYS A 157 4.85 7.90 1.26
CA LYS A 157 5.76 8.89 0.66
C LYS A 157 6.14 8.43 -0.74
N PHE A 158 5.81 9.23 -1.74
CA PHE A 158 6.30 9.07 -3.11
C PHE A 158 7.47 10.03 -3.32
N LYS A 159 8.65 9.49 -3.59
CA LYS A 159 9.88 10.26 -3.77
C LYS A 159 10.28 10.26 -5.23
N GLY A 160 10.17 11.41 -5.85
CA GLY A 160 10.62 11.67 -7.23
C GLY A 160 11.83 12.57 -7.27
N ASN A 161 12.42 12.69 -8.46
CA ASN A 161 13.63 13.49 -8.67
C ASN A 161 13.40 15.03 -8.64
N LYS A 162 12.14 15.47 -8.63
CA LYS A 162 11.77 16.90 -8.52
C LYS A 162 11.02 17.24 -7.24
N GLY A 163 10.60 16.24 -6.46
CA GLY A 163 9.86 16.47 -5.23
C GLY A 163 9.39 15.20 -4.56
N THR A 164 8.72 15.39 -3.43
CA THR A 164 8.13 14.31 -2.63
C THR A 164 6.67 14.63 -2.32
N ILE A 165 5.78 13.66 -2.48
CA ILE A 165 4.44 13.74 -1.90
C ILE A 165 4.39 12.85 -0.68
N LYS A 166 4.06 13.44 0.48
CA LYS A 166 3.81 12.76 1.75
C LYS A 166 2.32 12.80 2.05
N MET A 167 1.73 11.65 2.36
CA MET A 167 0.33 11.57 2.77
C MET A 167 0.20 10.78 4.08
N ASN A 168 -0.70 11.25 4.93
CA ASN A 168 -1.35 10.39 5.91
C ASN A 168 -2.72 9.96 5.36
N MET A 169 -3.57 9.36 6.21
CA MET A 169 -4.86 8.83 5.77
C MET A 169 -5.80 9.88 5.15
N ASN A 170 -5.74 11.14 5.61
CA ASN A 170 -6.71 12.20 5.31
C ASN A 170 -6.10 13.47 4.72
N LYS A 171 -4.78 13.61 4.73
CA LYS A 171 -4.07 14.80 4.26
C LYS A 171 -2.84 14.40 3.45
N ALA A 172 -2.48 15.28 2.51
CA ALA A 172 -1.27 15.13 1.71
C ALA A 172 -0.54 16.47 1.59
N TRP A 173 0.76 16.41 1.42
CA TRP A 173 1.65 17.55 1.22
C TRP A 173 2.62 17.24 0.09
N ILE A 174 2.89 18.25 -0.74
CA ILE A 174 3.95 18.21 -1.73
C ILE A 174 5.14 19.05 -1.27
N TYR A 175 6.33 18.50 -1.43
CA TYR A 175 7.61 19.12 -1.11
C TYR A 175 8.45 19.15 -2.39
N SER A 176 8.95 20.30 -2.77
CA SER A 176 9.83 20.44 -3.94
C SER A 176 11.28 20.15 -3.56
N GLU A 177 12.02 19.51 -4.45
CA GLU A 177 13.47 19.45 -4.36
C GLU A 177 14.05 20.80 -4.83
N VAL A 178 14.81 21.47 -3.96
CA VAL A 178 15.42 22.76 -4.23
C VAL A 178 16.92 22.58 -4.34
N LYS A 179 17.47 22.92 -5.53
CA LYS A 179 18.92 22.93 -5.73
C LYS A 179 19.55 24.03 -4.89
N LYS A 180 20.49 23.69 -4.03
CA LYS A 180 21.29 24.66 -3.32
C LYS A 180 22.37 25.18 -4.26
N GLU A 181 22.47 26.50 -4.43
CA GLU A 181 23.64 27.10 -5.05
C GLU A 181 24.87 26.78 -4.19
N LYS A 182 25.87 26.17 -4.82
CA LYS A 182 27.15 25.94 -4.16
C LYS A 182 27.87 27.27 -4.05
N GLU A 183 27.99 27.82 -2.86
CA GLU A 183 29.18 28.61 -2.54
C GLU A 183 30.33 27.62 -2.46
N LEU A 184 31.11 27.52 -3.52
CA LEU A 184 32.37 26.82 -3.54
C LEU A 184 33.37 27.57 -2.66
N LYS A 185 33.26 27.44 -1.36
CA LYS A 185 34.39 27.73 -0.48
C LYS A 185 35.33 26.53 -0.63
N GLU A 186 36.56 26.82 -1.04
CA GLU A 186 37.66 25.88 -1.02
C GLU A 186 37.79 25.30 0.37
N ILE A 187 37.28 24.10 0.58
CA ILE A 187 37.45 23.35 1.82
C ILE A 187 38.23 22.11 1.44
N ASP A 188 39.57 22.22 1.72
CA ASP A 188 40.39 21.11 2.18
C ASP A 188 40.12 19.76 1.51
N GLY A 189 40.43 19.63 0.22
CA GLY A 189 40.60 18.35 -0.49
C GLY A 189 39.46 17.30 -0.39
N VAL A 190 38.45 17.56 0.40
CA VAL A 190 37.28 16.70 0.53
C VAL A 190 36.29 17.06 -0.56
N SER A 191 36.16 16.17 -1.52
CA SER A 191 35.30 16.32 -2.68
C SER A 191 33.89 16.78 -2.33
N GLY A 192 33.31 17.64 -3.15
CA GLY A 192 31.90 18.05 -3.02
C GLY A 192 30.87 16.91 -3.09
N ALA A 193 31.30 15.65 -3.12
CA ALA A 193 30.47 14.45 -3.10
C ALA A 193 29.71 14.30 -1.77
N THR A 194 30.23 14.81 -0.66
CA THR A 194 29.57 14.78 0.66
C THR A 194 28.77 16.06 0.96
N ALA A 195 28.90 17.11 0.12
CA ALA A 195 28.15 18.33 0.32
C ALA A 195 26.68 18.13 -0.08
N MET A 196 25.78 18.54 0.81
CA MET A 196 24.34 18.51 0.54
C MET A 196 24.00 19.58 -0.51
N THR A 197 23.79 19.15 -1.77
CA THR A 197 23.53 20.02 -2.91
C THR A 197 22.04 20.28 -3.15
N TRP A 198 21.18 19.60 -2.44
CA TRP A 198 19.73 19.73 -2.52
C TRP A 198 19.14 19.89 -1.13
N SER A 199 18.04 20.60 -1.04
CA SER A 199 17.24 20.70 0.18
C SER A 199 15.78 20.52 -0.16
N GLN A 200 15.04 19.95 0.76
CA GLN A 200 13.59 19.90 0.67
C GLN A 200 13.03 21.31 0.93
N GLY A 201 12.13 21.76 0.07
CA GLY A 201 11.34 22.98 0.28
C GLY A 201 10.28 22.78 1.37
N ASP A 202 9.58 23.85 1.72
CA ASP A 202 8.43 23.78 2.63
C ASP A 202 7.30 22.96 2.02
N GLY A 203 6.62 22.18 2.88
CA GLY A 203 5.49 21.35 2.46
C GLY A 203 4.24 22.18 2.20
N VAL A 204 3.67 22.05 1.01
CA VAL A 204 2.41 22.66 0.64
C VAL A 204 1.30 21.62 0.73
N GLU A 205 0.27 21.90 1.54
CA GLU A 205 -0.87 20.99 1.69
C GLU A 205 -1.67 20.87 0.39
N ILE A 206 -1.90 19.64 -0.04
CA ILE A 206 -2.74 19.31 -1.20
C ILE A 206 -4.20 19.26 -0.70
N LYS A 207 -5.01 20.21 -1.16
CA LYS A 207 -6.43 20.26 -0.81
C LYS A 207 -7.25 19.54 -1.89
N PRO A 208 -8.02 18.51 -1.54
CA PRO A 208 -8.84 17.80 -2.51
C PRO A 208 -9.93 18.70 -3.07
N LYS A 209 -10.21 18.57 -4.35
CA LYS A 209 -11.38 19.15 -5.00
C LYS A 209 -12.63 18.32 -4.62
N ALA A 210 -13.05 18.39 -3.37
CA ALA A 210 -14.19 17.64 -2.87
C ALA A 210 -15.29 18.59 -2.40
N ASN A 211 -16.50 18.33 -2.84
CA ASN A 211 -17.68 19.11 -2.42
C ASN A 211 -18.28 18.63 -1.08
N LYS A 212 -17.68 17.60 -0.43
CA LYS A 212 -18.24 16.94 0.77
C LYS A 212 -17.08 16.64 1.75
N GLU A 213 -16.67 17.65 2.49
CA GLU A 213 -15.53 17.58 3.42
C GLU A 213 -15.72 16.58 4.58
N ASP A 214 -16.97 16.25 4.92
CA ASP A 214 -17.33 15.40 6.07
C ASP A 214 -17.40 13.89 5.74
N TRP A 215 -17.03 13.49 4.54
CA TRP A 215 -17.14 12.09 4.16
C TRP A 215 -15.89 11.28 4.54
N PHE A 216 -16.13 10.21 5.29
CA PHE A 216 -15.10 9.17 5.49
C PHE A 216 -14.83 8.41 4.20
N ASN A 217 -13.61 7.89 4.05
CA ASN A 217 -13.18 7.10 2.89
C ASN A 217 -14.16 5.97 2.53
N THR A 218 -14.73 5.30 3.54
CA THR A 218 -15.73 4.23 3.34
C THR A 218 -17.01 4.74 2.67
N ARG A 219 -17.44 5.97 2.97
CA ARG A 219 -18.65 6.54 2.37
C ARG A 219 -18.47 6.80 0.87
N TYR A 220 -17.29 7.28 0.46
CA TYR A 220 -16.94 7.41 -0.96
C TYR A 220 -16.97 6.07 -1.68
N ALA A 221 -16.43 5.01 -1.05
CA ALA A 221 -16.44 3.68 -1.62
C ALA A 221 -17.86 3.10 -1.76
N LEU A 222 -18.73 3.30 -0.78
CA LEU A 222 -20.13 2.87 -0.86
C LEU A 222 -20.91 3.65 -1.92
N GLN A 223 -20.65 4.95 -2.06
CA GLN A 223 -21.26 5.76 -3.12
C GLN A 223 -20.77 5.29 -4.49
N ALA A 224 -19.45 5.05 -4.65
CA ALA A 224 -18.88 4.55 -5.90
C ALA A 224 -19.45 3.16 -6.28
N PHE A 225 -19.74 2.31 -5.29
CA PHE A 225 -20.40 1.03 -5.54
C PHE A 225 -21.84 1.22 -6.02
N TYR A 226 -22.59 2.10 -5.36
CA TYR A 226 -23.95 2.45 -5.79
C TYR A 226 -23.96 3.01 -7.22
N ASP A 227 -23.07 3.95 -7.52
CA ASP A 227 -22.97 4.54 -8.85
C ASP A 227 -22.60 3.48 -9.91
N SER A 228 -21.71 2.55 -9.58
CA SER A 228 -21.36 1.41 -10.44
C SER A 228 -22.55 0.51 -10.74
N LEU A 229 -23.41 0.25 -9.75
CA LEU A 229 -24.63 -0.53 -9.94
C LEU A 229 -25.66 0.19 -10.84
N MET A 230 -25.80 1.51 -10.66
CA MET A 230 -26.77 2.31 -11.40
C MET A 230 -26.36 2.56 -12.85
N GLU A 231 -25.06 2.63 -13.12
CA GLU A 231 -24.48 2.95 -14.40
C GLU A 231 -23.94 1.71 -15.15
N ASP A 232 -24.05 0.53 -14.54
CA ASP A 232 -23.51 -0.74 -15.04
C ASP A 232 -22.01 -0.65 -15.42
N LYS A 233 -21.22 -0.04 -14.51
CA LYS A 233 -19.78 0.18 -14.69
C LYS A 233 -18.96 -0.58 -13.69
N LEU A 234 -17.72 -0.93 -14.07
CA LEU A 234 -16.77 -1.51 -13.16
C LEU A 234 -16.44 -0.53 -12.00
N PRO A 235 -16.49 -0.99 -10.74
CA PRO A 235 -16.05 -0.19 -9.60
C PRO A 235 -14.56 0.19 -9.70
N TYR A 236 -14.20 1.31 -9.09
CA TYR A 236 -12.78 1.71 -8.98
C TYR A 236 -11.91 0.65 -8.29
N SER A 237 -12.48 -0.08 -7.32
CA SER A 237 -11.85 -1.22 -6.66
C SER A 237 -12.54 -2.51 -7.06
N ASN A 238 -12.31 -2.94 -8.29
CA ASN A 238 -12.93 -4.13 -8.89
C ASN A 238 -12.15 -5.42 -8.58
N VAL A 239 -12.61 -6.54 -9.13
CA VAL A 239 -12.03 -7.87 -8.90
C VAL A 239 -10.61 -7.98 -9.45
N TYR A 240 -10.27 -7.30 -10.55
CA TYR A 240 -8.95 -7.38 -11.16
C TYR A 240 -7.89 -6.72 -10.29
N ASN A 241 -8.08 -5.43 -9.97
CA ASN A 241 -7.12 -4.72 -9.12
C ASN A 241 -7.10 -5.25 -7.68
N GLY A 242 -8.24 -5.71 -7.15
CA GLY A 242 -8.28 -6.41 -5.87
C GLY A 242 -7.55 -7.76 -5.92
N GLY A 243 -7.62 -8.47 -7.05
CA GLY A 243 -6.88 -9.69 -7.32
C GLY A 243 -5.37 -9.46 -7.38
N GLY A 244 -4.93 -8.47 -8.16
CA GLY A 244 -3.51 -8.11 -8.24
C GLY A 244 -2.93 -7.72 -6.89
N THR A 245 -3.68 -6.94 -6.11
CA THR A 245 -3.27 -6.59 -4.74
C THR A 245 -3.20 -7.82 -3.82
N ALA A 246 -4.16 -8.75 -3.90
CA ALA A 246 -4.13 -9.98 -3.11
C ALA A 246 -2.93 -10.85 -3.45
N ILE A 247 -2.54 -10.92 -4.72
CA ILE A 247 -1.32 -11.61 -5.18
C ILE A 247 -0.07 -10.93 -4.61
N CYS A 248 0.05 -9.61 -4.70
CA CYS A 248 1.17 -8.85 -4.09
C CYS A 248 1.29 -9.13 -2.58
N VAL A 249 0.17 -9.11 -1.87
CA VAL A 249 0.13 -9.43 -0.43
C VAL A 249 0.61 -10.86 -0.18
N ARG A 250 0.19 -11.82 -1.00
CA ARG A 250 0.61 -13.22 -0.84
C ARG A 250 2.10 -13.39 -1.12
N MET A 251 2.62 -12.78 -2.18
CA MET A 251 4.06 -12.75 -2.47
C MET A 251 4.85 -12.21 -1.27
N ALA A 252 4.41 -11.11 -0.68
CA ALA A 252 5.07 -10.54 0.51
C ALA A 252 5.02 -11.50 1.71
N ILE A 253 3.87 -12.13 1.99
CA ILE A 253 3.72 -13.10 3.09
C ILE A 253 4.66 -14.28 2.88
N ASP A 254 4.73 -14.79 1.65
CA ASP A 254 5.60 -15.93 1.32
C ASP A 254 7.07 -15.55 1.45
N ALA A 255 7.48 -14.38 0.94
CA ALA A 255 8.83 -13.84 1.11
C ALA A 255 9.24 -13.73 2.59
N LEU A 256 8.36 -13.15 3.42
CA LEU A 256 8.57 -13.02 4.87
C LEU A 256 8.70 -14.37 5.58
N ARG A 257 7.97 -15.40 5.12
CA ARG A 257 7.94 -16.72 5.77
C ARG A 257 9.03 -17.67 5.33
N LYS A 258 9.39 -17.60 4.04
CA LYS A 258 10.42 -18.47 3.45
C LYS A 258 11.81 -17.84 3.50
N GLY A 259 11.91 -16.50 3.65
CA GLY A 259 13.18 -15.77 3.55
C GLY A 259 13.74 -15.75 2.13
N THR A 260 12.86 -15.85 1.12
CA THR A 260 13.20 -15.93 -0.29
C THR A 260 12.70 -14.71 -1.05
N VAL A 261 13.24 -14.50 -2.26
CA VAL A 261 12.64 -13.57 -3.22
C VAL A 261 11.49 -14.29 -3.92
N GLU A 262 10.29 -13.73 -3.83
CA GLU A 262 9.10 -14.28 -4.48
C GLU A 262 8.82 -13.49 -5.77
N PRO A 263 8.95 -14.09 -6.96
CA PRO A 263 8.69 -13.42 -8.22
C PRO A 263 7.20 -13.40 -8.56
N TRP A 264 6.80 -12.40 -9.35
CA TRP A 264 5.52 -12.42 -10.06
C TRP A 264 5.54 -13.53 -11.11
N GLN A 265 4.50 -14.36 -11.15
CA GLN A 265 4.39 -15.48 -12.11
C GLN A 265 3.49 -15.07 -13.29
N GLU A 266 3.75 -15.63 -14.47
CA GLU A 266 2.97 -15.35 -15.69
C GLU A 266 1.46 -15.61 -15.51
N GLU A 267 1.11 -16.66 -14.78
CA GLU A 267 -0.30 -17.01 -14.50
C GLU A 267 -1.04 -15.92 -13.71
N TYR A 268 -0.32 -15.03 -13.01
CA TYR A 268 -0.92 -13.92 -12.26
C TYR A 268 -1.40 -12.79 -13.18
N ASP A 269 -0.99 -12.78 -14.44
CA ASP A 269 -1.39 -11.77 -15.43
C ASP A 269 -2.88 -11.80 -15.75
N LEU A 270 -3.59 -12.86 -15.33
CA LEU A 270 -5.06 -12.93 -15.39
C LEU A 270 -5.75 -11.74 -14.69
N VAL A 271 -5.09 -11.12 -13.70
CA VAL A 271 -5.62 -9.93 -13.00
C VAL A 271 -5.39 -8.64 -13.78
N LYS A 272 -4.57 -8.64 -14.82
CA LYS A 272 -4.40 -7.50 -15.71
C LYS A 272 -5.63 -7.41 -16.61
N GLN A 273 -6.25 -6.24 -16.68
CA GLN A 273 -7.33 -6.01 -17.62
C GLN A 273 -6.72 -5.98 -19.03
N GLU A 274 -7.31 -6.73 -19.94
CA GLU A 274 -7.08 -6.51 -21.38
C GLU A 274 -7.69 -5.13 -21.70
N VAL A 275 -6.83 -4.18 -22.10
CA VAL A 275 -7.21 -2.83 -22.52
C VAL A 275 -7.94 -2.89 -23.85
#